data_6f71eab975cfc7ab52da087c80e4d039
#
_entry.id   6f71eab975cfc7ab52da087c80e4d039
#
_cell.length_a   1.000
_cell.length_b   1.000
_cell.length_c   1.000
_cell.angle_alpha   90.00
_cell.angle_beta   90.00
_cell.angle_gamma   90.00
#
_symmetry.space_group_name_H-M   'P 1'
#
loop_
_entity.id
_entity.type
_entity.pdbx_description
1 polymer ?
#
loop_
_entity_poly.entity_id
_entity_poly.type
_entity_poly.pdbx_seq_one_letter_code
_entity_poly.pdbx_strand_id
1 'polypeptide(L)'
;MIKFDTFYIQCPRCKSWMEGHLLISSMVNQSILYSDGKIQNDGYITENQKMIVCPACSHWSWVEKYEEPYISKTRPQETFYTWNSWRFYGAHSVSNKGKMALVNHYRNFLNNGNYNIDQEIYFRRLMWWAFNDFVRNRHQINIESYTSKEMSFKVWYRNRKKILEGIELFNKCREHFNENLKVLIDLYKLRYTPDDEEYESVNLEIIEIYRQLGDFENAQLLLDQNTRRTHFISTIEKKVEERDDLVFVVSG
;
A
#
# COMPACT_ATOMS: atom_id res chain seq x y z
N MET A 1 -23.16 3.54 5.11
CA MET A 1 -22.79 4.04 6.47
C MET A 1 -21.49 3.36 6.86
N ILE A 2 -20.48 4.14 7.25
CA ILE A 2 -19.19 3.58 7.69
C ILE A 2 -19.26 3.48 9.20
N LYS A 3 -18.90 2.31 9.72
CA LYS A 3 -18.94 2.04 11.14
C LYS A 3 -17.54 1.67 11.61
N PHE A 4 -17.04 2.41 12.60
CA PHE A 4 -15.79 2.13 13.28
C PHE A 4 -16.05 1.67 14.70
N ASP A 5 -15.25 0.75 15.18
CA ASP A 5 -15.11 0.47 16.61
C ASP A 5 -13.89 1.22 17.14
N THR A 6 -14.05 1.88 18.26
CA THR A 6 -12.98 2.64 18.90
C THR A 6 -12.40 1.79 20.02
N PHE A 7 -11.09 1.70 20.04
CA PHE A 7 -10.36 1.00 21.09
C PHE A 7 -9.19 1.86 21.58
N TYR A 8 -8.68 1.55 22.75
CA TYR A 8 -7.55 2.24 23.36
C TYR A 8 -6.42 1.26 23.60
N ILE A 9 -5.21 1.62 23.17
CA ILE A 9 -4.00 0.82 23.32
C ILE A 9 -3.00 1.58 24.16
N GLN A 10 -2.41 0.87 25.13
CA GLN A 10 -1.32 1.42 25.92
C GLN A 10 0.03 1.14 25.27
N CYS A 11 0.84 2.18 25.07
CA CYS A 11 2.20 2.02 24.57
C CYS A 11 3.03 1.13 25.53
N PRO A 12 3.64 0.04 25.06
CA PRO A 12 4.42 -0.84 25.94
C PRO A 12 5.67 -0.14 26.50
N ARG A 13 6.19 0.89 25.79
CA ARG A 13 7.40 1.60 26.19
C ARG A 13 7.15 2.71 27.20
N CYS A 14 6.28 3.67 26.88
CA CYS A 14 6.07 4.87 27.70
C CYS A 14 4.75 4.86 28.48
N LYS A 15 3.94 3.82 28.33
CA LYS A 15 2.65 3.64 28.99
C LYS A 15 1.58 4.67 28.64
N SER A 16 1.83 5.57 27.68
CA SER A 16 0.81 6.50 27.17
C SER A 16 -0.29 5.76 26.45
N TRP A 17 -1.53 6.21 26.62
CA TRP A 17 -2.68 5.66 25.91
C TRP A 17 -2.85 6.29 24.52
N MET A 18 -3.24 5.49 23.55
CA MET A 18 -3.51 5.88 22.17
C MET A 18 -4.90 5.41 21.78
N GLU A 19 -5.63 6.23 21.04
CA GLU A 19 -6.92 5.87 20.47
C GLU A 19 -6.71 5.27 19.07
N GLY A 20 -7.31 4.13 18.82
CA GLY A 20 -7.34 3.46 17.53
C GLY A 20 -8.77 3.23 17.05
N HIS A 21 -8.94 3.05 15.74
CA HIS A 21 -10.22 2.77 15.12
C HIS A 21 -10.12 1.55 14.21
N LEU A 22 -10.99 0.56 14.46
CA LEU A 22 -11.18 -0.60 13.60
C LEU A 22 -12.37 -0.34 12.67
N LEU A 23 -12.18 -0.54 11.39
CA LEU A 23 -13.26 -0.55 10.44
C LEU A 23 -14.07 -1.84 10.60
N ILE A 24 -15.32 -1.73 11.08
CA ILE A 24 -16.22 -2.87 11.26
C ILE A 24 -16.99 -3.14 9.98
N SER A 25 -17.50 -2.08 9.34
CA SER A 25 -18.24 -2.19 8.08
C SER A 25 -18.10 -0.93 7.26
N SER A 26 -17.93 -1.08 5.96
CA SER A 26 -18.02 0.00 4.99
C SER A 26 -18.99 -0.39 3.90
N MET A 27 -19.92 0.50 3.53
CA MET A 27 -20.59 0.42 2.24
C MET A 27 -19.61 1.01 1.24
N VAL A 28 -18.99 0.16 0.47
CA VAL A 28 -18.10 0.55 -0.63
C VAL A 28 -18.96 0.55 -1.89
N ASN A 29 -19.15 1.70 -2.50
CA ASN A 29 -19.90 1.80 -3.75
C ASN A 29 -19.03 1.43 -4.96
N GLN A 30 -17.73 1.74 -4.90
CA GLN A 30 -16.76 1.40 -5.93
C GLN A 30 -15.42 1.05 -5.29
N SER A 31 -14.80 -0.01 -5.80
CA SER A 31 -13.43 -0.39 -5.45
C SER A 31 -12.61 -0.51 -6.73
N ILE A 32 -11.42 0.06 -6.71
CA ILE A 32 -10.44 -0.05 -7.79
C ILE A 32 -9.35 -1.00 -7.31
N LEU A 33 -9.16 -2.10 -8.04
CA LEU A 33 -8.04 -3.01 -7.83
C LEU A 33 -6.90 -2.63 -8.77
N TYR A 34 -5.73 -2.43 -8.21
CA TYR A 34 -4.50 -2.20 -8.95
C TYR A 34 -3.67 -3.48 -9.09
N SER A 35 -2.78 -3.49 -10.08
CA SER A 35 -1.93 -4.65 -10.38
C SER A 35 -0.99 -5.06 -9.23
N ASP A 36 -0.62 -4.14 -8.36
CA ASP A 36 0.17 -4.40 -7.15
C ASP A 36 -0.66 -4.92 -5.96
N GLY A 37 -1.90 -5.32 -6.20
CA GLY A 37 -2.81 -5.84 -5.17
C GLY A 37 -3.43 -4.78 -4.27
N LYS A 38 -3.07 -3.50 -4.41
CA LYS A 38 -3.70 -2.43 -3.63
C LYS A 38 -5.14 -2.23 -4.07
N ILE A 39 -6.06 -2.27 -3.11
CA ILE A 39 -7.47 -1.93 -3.33
C ILE A 39 -7.71 -0.50 -2.85
N GLN A 40 -8.27 0.29 -3.75
CA GLN A 40 -8.72 1.64 -3.47
C GLN A 40 -10.24 1.69 -3.45
N ASN A 41 -10.80 2.00 -2.31
CA ASN A 41 -12.23 2.22 -2.15
C ASN A 41 -12.52 3.72 -2.12
N ASP A 42 -13.78 4.15 -2.29
CA ASP A 42 -14.27 5.55 -2.30
C ASP A 42 -13.83 6.40 -1.08
N GLY A 43 -12.52 6.56 -0.90
CA GLY A 43 -11.89 7.33 0.18
C GLY A 43 -11.59 6.54 1.46
N TYR A 44 -11.81 5.23 1.50
CA TYR A 44 -11.57 4.42 2.69
C TYR A 44 -10.65 3.25 2.40
N ILE A 45 -9.79 2.94 3.39
CA ILE A 45 -8.89 1.80 3.35
C ILE A 45 -9.58 0.64 4.04
N THR A 46 -9.51 -0.53 3.40
CA THR A 46 -10.11 -1.76 3.90
C THR A 46 -9.16 -2.61 4.74
N GLU A 47 -7.87 -2.27 4.76
CA GLU A 47 -6.91 -3.04 5.55
C GLU A 47 -6.82 -2.50 6.98
N ASN A 48 -7.00 -3.40 7.95
CA ASN A 48 -6.72 -3.11 9.34
C ASN A 48 -5.22 -2.84 9.51
N GLN A 49 -4.91 -1.75 10.19
CA GLN A 49 -3.52 -1.45 10.48
C GLN A 49 -2.94 -2.49 11.43
N LYS A 50 -1.88 -3.13 10.97
CA LYS A 50 -1.13 -4.08 11.79
C LYS A 50 -0.09 -3.38 12.69
N MET A 51 0.01 -2.05 12.63
CA MET A 51 1.02 -1.32 13.36
C MET A 51 0.59 0.06 13.82
N ILE A 52 1.04 0.43 15.01
CA ILE A 52 0.75 1.70 15.68
C ILE A 52 2.06 2.37 16.10
N VAL A 53 2.12 3.68 15.91
CA VAL A 53 3.22 4.54 16.39
C VAL A 53 2.75 5.33 17.58
N CYS A 54 3.45 5.22 18.68
CA CYS A 54 3.18 6.05 19.84
C CYS A 54 3.55 7.51 19.57
N PRO A 55 2.59 8.46 19.61
CA PRO A 55 2.90 9.86 19.37
C PRO A 55 3.75 10.51 20.47
N ALA A 56 3.80 9.91 21.67
CA ALA A 56 4.57 10.43 22.79
C ALA A 56 6.06 10.06 22.72
N CYS A 57 6.40 8.84 22.29
CA CYS A 57 7.78 8.36 22.31
C CYS A 57 8.25 7.76 20.99
N SER A 58 7.43 7.85 19.94
CA SER A 58 7.69 7.31 18.60
C SER A 58 8.01 5.80 18.59
N HIS A 59 7.63 5.08 19.66
CA HIS A 59 7.77 3.63 19.70
C HIS A 59 6.73 2.98 18.81
N TRP A 60 7.16 1.97 18.06
CA TRP A 60 6.34 1.19 17.15
C TRP A 60 5.87 -0.08 17.85
N SER A 61 4.58 -0.39 17.73
CA SER A 61 4.00 -1.61 18.26
C SER A 61 3.25 -2.33 17.15
N TRP A 62 3.52 -3.62 17.02
CA TRP A 62 2.79 -4.50 16.12
C TRP A 62 1.47 -4.91 16.77
N VAL A 63 0.37 -4.89 16.02
CA VAL A 63 -0.99 -5.11 16.53
C VAL A 63 -1.63 -6.27 15.78
N GLU A 64 -1.00 -7.42 15.83
CA GLU A 64 -1.56 -8.64 15.20
C GLU A 64 -2.63 -9.31 16.06
N LYS A 65 -2.42 -9.25 17.37
CA LYS A 65 -3.36 -9.80 18.34
C LYS A 65 -3.61 -8.76 19.41
N TYR A 66 -4.85 -8.37 19.52
CA TYR A 66 -5.31 -7.52 20.62
C TYR A 66 -5.38 -8.36 21.89
N GLU A 67 -4.25 -8.59 22.53
CA GLU A 67 -4.20 -9.28 23.82
C GLU A 67 -4.37 -8.26 24.94
N GLU A 68 -5.33 -8.52 25.83
CA GLU A 68 -5.35 -7.85 27.12
C GLU A 68 -3.99 -8.09 27.84
N PRO A 69 -3.42 -7.11 28.55
CA PRO A 69 -4.04 -5.96 29.19
C PRO A 69 -3.89 -4.63 28.43
N TYR A 70 -3.39 -4.62 27.21
CA TYR A 70 -3.00 -3.38 26.50
C TYR A 70 -4.13 -2.75 25.68
N ILE A 71 -5.30 -3.40 25.61
CA ILE A 71 -6.45 -2.91 24.87
C ILE A 71 -7.64 -2.73 25.79
N SER A 72 -8.21 -1.54 25.75
CA SER A 72 -9.46 -1.23 26.43
C SER A 72 -10.50 -0.74 25.43
N LYS A 73 -11.75 -1.20 25.59
CA LYS A 73 -12.91 -0.59 24.89
C LYS A 73 -13.44 0.63 25.65
N THR A 74 -13.00 0.80 26.89
CA THR A 74 -13.40 1.92 27.71
C THR A 74 -12.33 3.00 27.66
N ARG A 75 -12.74 4.25 27.44
CA ARG A 75 -11.84 5.40 27.40
C ARG A 75 -11.09 5.53 28.74
N PRO A 76 -9.74 5.53 28.70
CA PRO A 76 -8.94 5.73 29.91
C PRO A 76 -9.18 7.11 30.51
N GLN A 77 -9.09 7.21 31.85
CA GLN A 77 -9.16 8.50 32.55
C GLN A 77 -7.88 9.31 32.41
N GLU A 78 -6.79 8.66 32.04
CA GLU A 78 -5.47 9.26 31.84
C GLU A 78 -5.36 10.01 30.51
N THR A 79 -4.32 10.84 30.38
CA THR A 79 -4.01 11.54 29.13
C THR A 79 -3.78 10.54 28.00
N PHE A 80 -4.53 10.67 26.93
CA PHE A 80 -4.35 9.82 25.75
C PHE A 80 -4.14 10.66 24.49
N TYR A 81 -3.50 10.04 23.52
CA TYR A 81 -3.26 10.63 22.23
C TYR A 81 -4.25 10.05 21.21
N THR A 82 -4.92 10.95 20.52
CA THR A 82 -5.76 10.56 19.37
C THR A 82 -4.85 10.21 18.21
N TRP A 83 -4.88 8.95 17.81
CA TRP A 83 -4.12 8.53 16.66
C TRP A 83 -4.94 8.72 15.39
N ASN A 84 -4.48 9.62 14.54
CA ASN A 84 -5.15 9.95 13.29
C ASN A 84 -4.61 9.04 12.18
N SER A 85 -5.10 7.78 12.13
CA SER A 85 -4.78 6.80 11.08
C SER A 85 -5.06 7.33 9.67
N TRP A 86 -6.01 8.24 9.56
CA TRP A 86 -6.42 8.88 8.32
C TRP A 86 -5.30 9.64 7.60
N ARG A 87 -4.30 10.14 8.32
CA ARG A 87 -3.18 10.88 7.73
C ARG A 87 -2.22 9.98 6.96
N PHE A 88 -2.15 8.71 7.29
CA PHE A 88 -1.20 7.79 6.66
C PHE A 88 -1.77 7.04 5.45
N TYR A 89 -3.09 6.87 5.37
CA TYR A 89 -3.72 5.99 4.38
C TYR A 89 -4.75 6.64 3.46
N GLY A 90 -5.12 7.90 3.67
CA GLY A 90 -5.94 8.66 2.72
C GLY A 90 -5.14 8.96 1.44
N ALA A 91 -4.69 7.94 0.75
CA ALA A 91 -3.70 8.02 -0.33
C ALA A 91 -4.13 8.90 -1.51
N HIS A 92 -5.42 9.18 -1.68
CA HIS A 92 -5.91 9.94 -2.83
C HIS A 92 -5.75 11.44 -2.70
N SER A 93 -5.64 11.96 -1.48
CA SER A 93 -5.47 13.39 -1.20
C SER A 93 -4.07 13.76 -0.72
N VAL A 94 -3.19 12.79 -0.51
CA VAL A 94 -1.84 13.04 0.00
C VAL A 94 -1.01 13.73 -1.08
N SER A 95 -0.41 14.87 -0.72
CA SER A 95 0.53 15.57 -1.60
C SER A 95 1.76 14.71 -1.90
N ASN A 96 2.45 14.98 -3.01
CA ASN A 96 3.70 14.28 -3.34
C ASN A 96 4.74 14.37 -2.19
N LYS A 97 4.77 15.50 -1.45
CA LYS A 97 5.57 15.64 -0.23
C LYS A 97 5.16 14.63 0.85
N GLY A 98 3.86 14.41 1.05
CA GLY A 98 3.34 13.44 2.01
C GLY A 98 3.67 11.99 1.61
N LYS A 99 3.55 11.66 0.32
CA LYS A 99 3.94 10.34 -0.21
C LYS A 99 5.44 10.07 0.03
N MET A 100 6.29 11.06 -0.25
CA MET A 100 7.73 10.95 0.00
C MET A 100 8.05 10.81 1.50
N ALA A 101 7.36 11.55 2.36
CA ALA A 101 7.51 11.41 3.81
C ALA A 101 7.14 9.99 4.27
N LEU A 102 6.10 9.39 3.68
CA LEU A 102 5.69 8.03 3.97
C LEU A 102 6.73 6.99 3.52
N VAL A 103 7.26 7.12 2.30
CA VAL A 103 8.36 6.26 1.80
C VAL A 103 9.58 6.34 2.73
N ASN A 104 10.01 7.56 3.07
CA ASN A 104 11.15 7.76 3.98
C ASN A 104 10.90 7.17 5.37
N HIS A 105 9.67 7.24 5.82
CA HIS A 105 9.25 6.66 7.09
C HIS A 105 9.40 5.13 7.09
N TYR A 106 8.89 4.44 6.06
CA TYR A 106 9.07 2.99 5.94
C TYR A 106 10.54 2.60 5.78
N ARG A 107 11.34 3.37 5.03
CA ARG A 107 12.78 3.13 4.92
C ARG A 107 13.49 3.24 6.26
N ASN A 108 13.24 4.31 7.00
CA ASN A 108 13.84 4.50 8.33
C ASN A 108 13.43 3.38 9.29
N PHE A 109 12.21 2.91 9.17
CA PHE A 109 11.69 1.80 9.94
C PHE A 109 12.45 0.51 9.60
N LEU A 110 12.54 0.16 8.33
CA LEU A 110 13.25 -1.03 7.85
C LEU A 110 14.75 -1.01 8.21
N ASN A 111 15.39 0.17 8.24
CA ASN A 111 16.80 0.30 8.56
C ASN A 111 17.13 0.20 10.06
N ASN A 112 16.17 0.49 10.94
CA ASN A 112 16.41 0.64 12.38
C ASN A 112 15.71 -0.41 13.25
N GLY A 113 14.98 -1.34 12.65
CA GLY A 113 14.19 -2.31 13.37
C GLY A 113 14.73 -3.73 13.34
N ASN A 114 14.28 -4.51 14.30
CA ASN A 114 14.49 -5.94 14.33
C ASN A 114 13.13 -6.59 14.06
N TYR A 115 12.92 -7.11 12.85
CA TYR A 115 11.62 -7.62 12.38
C TYR A 115 11.73 -9.11 12.13
N ASN A 116 10.62 -9.82 12.34
CA ASN A 116 10.46 -11.12 11.73
C ASN A 116 10.14 -10.97 10.23
N ILE A 117 10.22 -12.07 9.50
CA ILE A 117 10.03 -12.07 8.04
C ILE A 117 8.66 -11.54 7.61
N ASP A 118 7.58 -11.89 8.33
CA ASP A 118 6.22 -11.47 8.00
C ASP A 118 6.04 -9.95 8.19
N GLN A 119 6.66 -9.39 9.22
CA GLN A 119 6.69 -7.95 9.46
C GLN A 119 7.47 -7.22 8.38
N GLU A 120 8.63 -7.74 7.98
CA GLU A 120 9.43 -7.12 6.91
C GLU A 120 8.68 -7.15 5.58
N ILE A 121 8.07 -8.28 5.20
CA ILE A 121 7.21 -8.40 4.02
C ILE A 121 6.11 -7.34 4.04
N TYR A 122 5.40 -7.19 5.17
CA TYR A 122 4.34 -6.20 5.31
C TYR A 122 4.82 -4.78 5.03
N PHE A 123 5.96 -4.36 5.63
CA PHE A 123 6.50 -3.01 5.42
C PHE A 123 6.99 -2.78 4.00
N ARG A 124 7.63 -3.77 3.40
CA ARG A 124 8.10 -3.66 2.02
C ARG A 124 6.95 -3.58 1.04
N ARG A 125 5.84 -4.28 1.31
CA ARG A 125 4.59 -4.15 0.53
C ARG A 125 3.97 -2.75 0.67
N LEU A 126 3.88 -2.20 1.89
CA LEU A 126 3.41 -0.84 2.10
C LEU A 126 4.30 0.20 1.39
N MET A 127 5.61 0.01 1.42
CA MET A 127 6.55 0.87 0.71
C MET A 127 6.39 0.75 -0.81
N TRP A 128 6.20 -0.45 -1.34
CA TRP A 128 5.86 -0.69 -2.75
C TRP A 128 4.60 0.08 -3.17
N TRP A 129 3.54 0.00 -2.41
CA TRP A 129 2.31 0.75 -2.67
C TRP A 129 2.51 2.27 -2.59
N ALA A 130 3.30 2.74 -1.63
CA ALA A 130 3.59 4.17 -1.48
C ALA A 130 4.40 4.73 -2.67
N PHE A 131 5.33 3.97 -3.21
CA PHE A 131 6.03 4.33 -4.45
C PHE A 131 5.08 4.35 -5.65
N ASN A 132 4.26 3.32 -5.82
CA ASN A 132 3.31 3.26 -6.90
C ASN A 132 2.27 4.40 -6.86
N ASP A 133 1.95 4.93 -5.69
CA ASP A 133 1.02 6.06 -5.55
C ASP A 133 1.50 7.34 -6.26
N PHE A 134 2.78 7.47 -6.57
CA PHE A 134 3.28 8.58 -7.40
C PHE A 134 2.80 8.49 -8.85
N VAL A 135 2.60 7.28 -9.38
CA VAL A 135 2.32 7.02 -10.80
C VAL A 135 0.94 6.40 -11.09
N ARG A 136 0.15 6.02 -10.06
CA ARG A 136 -1.17 5.38 -10.24
C ARG A 136 -2.11 6.15 -11.17
N ASN A 137 -2.12 7.46 -11.06
CA ASN A 137 -3.04 8.32 -11.80
C ASN A 137 -2.44 8.86 -13.11
N ARG A 138 -1.35 8.25 -13.63
CA ARG A 138 -0.65 8.75 -14.82
C ARG A 138 -1.55 8.85 -16.06
N HIS A 139 -2.56 7.98 -16.18
CA HIS A 139 -3.51 8.00 -17.28
C HIS A 139 -4.30 9.33 -17.36
N GLN A 140 -4.45 10.05 -16.24
CA GLN A 140 -5.17 11.33 -16.18
C GLN A 140 -4.36 12.51 -16.77
N ILE A 141 -3.13 12.29 -17.25
CA ILE A 141 -2.33 13.32 -17.90
C ILE A 141 -2.88 13.63 -19.30
N ASN A 142 -3.49 12.65 -19.97
CA ASN A 142 -3.96 12.77 -21.33
C ASN A 142 -5.13 13.75 -21.42
N ILE A 143 -5.14 14.56 -22.51
CA ILE A 143 -6.19 15.55 -22.73
C ILE A 143 -7.57 14.92 -22.92
N GLU A 144 -7.62 13.66 -23.34
CA GLU A 144 -8.84 12.86 -23.46
C GLU A 144 -9.54 12.70 -22.09
N SER A 145 -8.77 12.66 -20.99
CA SER A 145 -9.34 12.64 -19.63
C SER A 145 -10.03 13.95 -19.25
N TYR A 146 -9.74 15.06 -19.96
CA TYR A 146 -10.39 16.35 -19.77
C TYR A 146 -11.78 16.44 -20.43
N THR A 147 -12.01 15.66 -21.48
CA THR A 147 -13.29 15.69 -22.24
C THR A 147 -14.45 15.05 -21.50
N SER A 148 -14.21 14.36 -20.40
CA SER A 148 -15.28 13.97 -19.48
C SER A 148 -15.89 15.23 -18.86
N LYS A 149 -17.18 15.43 -19.03
CA LYS A 149 -17.95 16.67 -18.71
C LYS A 149 -17.90 17.16 -17.25
N GLU A 150 -17.09 16.54 -16.41
CA GLU A 150 -17.14 16.70 -14.95
C GLU A 150 -16.03 17.58 -14.36
N MET A 151 -14.99 17.93 -15.12
CA MET A 151 -13.83 18.62 -14.58
C MET A 151 -13.52 19.94 -15.30
N SER A 152 -13.38 21.05 -14.57
CA SER A 152 -12.94 22.31 -15.17
C SER A 152 -11.47 22.23 -15.61
N PHE A 153 -11.11 22.94 -16.69
CA PHE A 153 -9.73 23.01 -17.23
C PHE A 153 -8.70 23.38 -16.15
N LYS A 154 -9.03 24.31 -15.25
CA LYS A 154 -8.15 24.73 -14.15
C LYS A 154 -7.86 23.58 -13.17
N VAL A 155 -8.85 22.76 -12.88
CA VAL A 155 -8.70 21.59 -11.99
C VAL A 155 -7.89 20.51 -12.68
N TRP A 156 -8.17 20.21 -13.96
CA TRP A 156 -7.40 19.27 -14.76
C TRP A 156 -5.93 19.69 -14.86
N TYR A 157 -5.62 20.94 -15.20
CA TYR A 157 -4.25 21.44 -15.31
C TYR A 157 -3.48 21.32 -14.00
N ARG A 158 -4.11 21.67 -12.88
CA ARG A 158 -3.51 21.51 -11.55
C ARG A 158 -3.22 20.04 -11.20
N ASN A 159 -4.16 19.14 -11.50
CA ASN A 159 -3.98 17.71 -11.28
C ASN A 159 -2.88 17.15 -12.18
N ARG A 160 -2.87 17.50 -13.46
CA ARG A 160 -1.81 17.13 -14.40
C ARG A 160 -0.42 17.54 -13.90
N LYS A 161 -0.26 18.76 -13.39
CA LYS A 161 1.00 19.22 -12.82
C LYS A 161 1.44 18.36 -11.64
N LYS A 162 0.54 18.05 -10.71
CA LYS A 162 0.83 17.18 -9.56
C LYS A 162 1.26 15.78 -9.98
N ILE A 163 0.61 15.23 -11.02
CA ILE A 163 0.94 13.89 -11.53
C ILE A 163 2.32 13.90 -12.16
N LEU A 164 2.65 14.90 -12.98
CA LEU A 164 3.99 15.05 -13.59
C LEU A 164 5.09 15.17 -12.53
N GLU A 165 4.87 15.99 -11.49
CA GLU A 165 5.77 16.08 -10.33
C GLU A 165 5.92 14.71 -9.62
N GLY A 166 4.84 13.95 -9.50
CA GLY A 166 4.85 12.60 -8.94
C GLY A 166 5.71 11.64 -9.77
N ILE A 167 5.54 11.64 -11.09
CA ILE A 167 6.34 10.81 -12.01
C ILE A 167 7.84 11.18 -11.90
N GLU A 168 8.16 12.47 -11.84
CA GLU A 168 9.55 12.92 -11.66
C GLU A 168 10.15 12.42 -10.35
N LEU A 169 9.40 12.50 -9.25
CA LEU A 169 9.83 11.98 -7.95
C LEU A 169 10.00 10.45 -7.97
N PHE A 170 9.08 9.72 -8.59
CA PHE A 170 9.19 8.28 -8.77
C PHE A 170 10.48 7.92 -9.51
N ASN A 171 10.76 8.60 -10.63
CA ASN A 171 11.97 8.36 -11.41
C ASN A 171 13.25 8.65 -10.61
N LYS A 172 13.26 9.71 -9.80
CA LYS A 172 14.38 10.02 -8.89
C LYS A 172 14.61 8.95 -7.81
N CYS A 173 13.54 8.25 -7.41
CA CYS A 173 13.62 7.20 -6.39
C CYS A 173 13.60 5.79 -6.97
N ARG A 174 13.69 5.62 -8.30
CA ARG A 174 13.54 4.35 -9.00
C ARG A 174 14.50 3.26 -8.49
N GLU A 175 15.72 3.63 -8.18
CA GLU A 175 16.71 2.71 -7.63
C GLU A 175 16.25 2.12 -6.31
N HIS A 176 15.82 2.94 -5.37
CA HIS A 176 15.27 2.48 -4.08
C HIS A 176 14.00 1.66 -4.22
N PHE A 177 13.16 2.00 -5.19
CA PHE A 177 11.99 1.19 -5.54
C PHE A 177 12.41 -0.20 -5.98
N ASN A 178 13.36 -0.29 -6.92
CA ASN A 178 13.86 -1.55 -7.45
C ASN A 178 14.54 -2.40 -6.36
N GLU A 179 15.35 -1.79 -5.49
CA GLU A 179 15.94 -2.48 -4.33
C GLU A 179 14.88 -3.08 -3.41
N ASN A 180 13.85 -2.30 -3.08
CA ASN A 180 12.75 -2.78 -2.24
C ASN A 180 12.05 -3.99 -2.87
N LEU A 181 11.79 -3.95 -4.17
CA LEU A 181 11.11 -5.03 -4.88
C LEU A 181 11.95 -6.31 -4.94
N LYS A 182 13.25 -6.20 -5.18
CA LYS A 182 14.17 -7.36 -5.18
C LYS A 182 14.17 -8.05 -3.83
N VAL A 183 14.33 -7.30 -2.75
CA VAL A 183 14.30 -7.87 -1.39
C VAL A 183 12.94 -8.49 -1.08
N LEU A 184 11.84 -7.88 -1.54
CA LEU A 184 10.50 -8.43 -1.33
C LEU A 184 10.33 -9.79 -2.04
N ILE A 185 10.85 -9.96 -3.26
CA ILE A 185 10.87 -11.27 -3.95
C ILE A 185 11.63 -12.31 -3.11
N ASP A 186 12.82 -11.96 -2.61
CA ASP A 186 13.65 -12.88 -1.84
C ASP A 186 12.95 -13.31 -0.54
N LEU A 187 12.29 -12.38 0.14
CA LEU A 187 11.51 -12.66 1.34
C LEU A 187 10.30 -13.54 1.04
N TYR A 188 9.60 -13.30 -0.07
CA TYR A 188 8.48 -14.16 -0.49
C TYR A 188 8.94 -15.59 -0.76
N LYS A 189 10.03 -15.76 -1.50
CA LYS A 189 10.59 -17.09 -1.79
C LYS A 189 11.10 -17.81 -0.55
N LEU A 190 11.57 -17.07 0.45
CA LEU A 190 12.01 -17.64 1.73
C LEU A 190 10.82 -18.05 2.62
N ARG A 191 9.72 -17.28 2.58
CA ARG A 191 8.59 -17.42 3.50
C ARG A 191 7.53 -18.41 3.00
N TYR A 192 7.29 -18.45 1.69
CA TYR A 192 6.18 -19.21 1.12
C TYR A 192 6.67 -20.34 0.21
N THR A 193 6.10 -21.51 0.43
CA THR A 193 6.34 -22.72 -0.35
C THR A 193 5.07 -23.14 -1.10
N PRO A 194 5.14 -24.00 -2.13
CA PRO A 194 3.96 -24.48 -2.86
C PRO A 194 2.86 -25.09 -2.01
N ASP A 195 3.17 -25.52 -0.79
CA ASP A 195 2.22 -26.14 0.14
C ASP A 195 1.44 -25.11 0.97
N ASP A 196 1.83 -23.82 0.94
CA ASP A 196 1.15 -22.75 1.67
C ASP A 196 -0.11 -22.30 0.91
N GLU A 197 -1.21 -22.03 1.63
CA GLU A 197 -2.49 -21.58 1.03
C GLU A 197 -2.33 -20.26 0.26
N GLU A 198 -1.46 -19.37 0.74
CA GLU A 198 -1.19 -18.06 0.15
C GLU A 198 -0.25 -18.12 -1.06
N TYR A 199 0.41 -19.26 -1.31
CA TYR A 199 1.46 -19.36 -2.33
C TYR A 199 1.05 -18.85 -3.70
N GLU A 200 -0.16 -19.21 -4.17
CA GLU A 200 -0.65 -18.75 -5.48
C GLU A 200 -0.81 -17.22 -5.54
N SER A 201 -1.35 -16.63 -4.47
CA SER A 201 -1.52 -15.18 -4.38
C SER A 201 -0.17 -14.47 -4.36
N VAL A 202 0.78 -15.00 -3.58
CA VAL A 202 2.14 -14.47 -3.49
C VAL A 202 2.88 -14.62 -4.82
N ASN A 203 2.67 -15.74 -5.54
CA ASN A 203 3.28 -15.94 -6.85
C ASN A 203 2.79 -14.90 -7.88
N LEU A 204 1.51 -14.51 -7.83
CA LEU A 204 0.99 -13.41 -8.65
C LEU A 204 1.63 -12.06 -8.29
N GLU A 205 1.86 -11.79 -7.00
CA GLU A 205 2.60 -10.61 -6.58
C GLU A 205 4.06 -10.64 -7.10
N ILE A 206 4.73 -11.79 -7.07
CA ILE A 206 6.09 -11.96 -7.61
C ILE A 206 6.12 -11.68 -9.12
N ILE A 207 5.16 -12.19 -9.89
CA ILE A 207 5.03 -11.91 -11.32
C ILE A 207 4.90 -10.40 -11.56
N GLU A 208 4.03 -9.74 -10.83
CA GLU A 208 3.82 -8.30 -10.93
C GLU A 208 5.09 -7.51 -10.54
N ILE A 209 5.82 -7.96 -9.53
CA ILE A 209 7.09 -7.35 -9.13
C ILE A 209 8.14 -7.50 -10.24
N TYR A 210 8.30 -8.68 -10.86
CA TYR A 210 9.22 -8.85 -11.99
C TYR A 210 8.86 -7.93 -13.15
N ARG A 211 7.57 -7.81 -13.48
CA ARG A 211 7.10 -6.88 -14.50
C ARG A 211 7.48 -5.43 -14.17
N GLN A 212 7.25 -4.98 -12.92
CA GLN A 212 7.60 -3.61 -12.49
C GLN A 212 9.11 -3.36 -12.38
N LEU A 213 9.92 -4.40 -12.23
CA LEU A 213 11.37 -4.33 -12.35
C LEU A 213 11.85 -4.23 -13.81
N GLY A 214 10.95 -4.45 -14.79
CA GLY A 214 11.29 -4.56 -16.21
C GLY A 214 11.87 -5.92 -16.59
N ASP A 215 11.81 -6.90 -15.69
CA ASP A 215 12.24 -8.28 -15.91
C ASP A 215 11.08 -9.10 -16.49
N PHE A 216 10.72 -8.76 -17.73
CA PHE A 216 9.57 -9.35 -18.43
C PHE A 216 9.79 -10.84 -18.74
N GLU A 217 11.02 -11.29 -18.83
CA GLU A 217 11.35 -12.70 -19.11
C GLU A 217 10.99 -13.58 -17.92
N ASN A 218 11.39 -13.20 -16.71
CA ASN A 218 11.02 -13.93 -15.50
C ASN A 218 9.52 -13.80 -15.18
N ALA A 219 8.90 -12.64 -15.47
CA ALA A 219 7.46 -12.48 -15.33
C ALA A 219 6.71 -13.45 -16.27
N GLN A 220 7.11 -13.55 -17.54
CA GLN A 220 6.49 -14.45 -18.52
C GLN A 220 6.70 -15.92 -18.15
N LEU A 221 7.91 -16.30 -17.71
CA LEU A 221 8.20 -17.66 -17.27
C LEU A 221 7.23 -18.13 -16.16
N LEU A 222 6.97 -17.28 -15.17
CA LEU A 222 6.05 -17.60 -14.09
C LEU A 222 4.59 -17.59 -14.53
N LEU A 223 4.21 -16.70 -15.46
CA LEU A 223 2.87 -16.71 -16.09
C LEU A 223 2.60 -18.00 -16.82
N ASP A 224 3.57 -18.52 -17.59
CA ASP A 224 3.46 -19.77 -18.35
C ASP A 224 3.29 -20.99 -17.43
N GLN A 225 3.85 -20.95 -16.23
CA GLN A 225 3.69 -21.98 -15.20
C GLN A 225 2.33 -21.90 -14.49
N ASN A 226 1.64 -20.75 -14.58
CA ASN A 226 0.36 -20.56 -13.90
C ASN A 226 -0.77 -21.20 -14.72
N THR A 227 -1.41 -22.21 -14.13
CA THR A 227 -2.50 -22.96 -14.77
C THR A 227 -3.85 -22.26 -14.69
N ARG A 228 -4.02 -21.31 -13.78
CA ARG A 228 -5.26 -20.55 -13.65
C ARG A 228 -5.31 -19.42 -14.65
N ARG A 229 -6.45 -19.27 -15.33
CA ARG A 229 -6.72 -18.17 -16.28
C ARG A 229 -7.81 -17.28 -15.71
N THR A 230 -7.42 -16.23 -14.98
CA THR A 230 -8.34 -15.21 -14.47
C THR A 230 -8.19 -13.93 -15.30
N HIS A 231 -9.18 -13.04 -15.22
CA HIS A 231 -9.09 -11.71 -15.85
C HIS A 231 -7.84 -10.93 -15.35
N PHE A 232 -7.50 -11.08 -14.08
CA PHE A 232 -6.30 -10.47 -13.50
C PHE A 232 -5.03 -10.96 -14.21
N ILE A 233 -4.88 -12.26 -14.36
CA ILE A 233 -3.70 -12.87 -15.01
C ILE A 233 -3.60 -12.45 -16.47
N SER A 234 -4.70 -12.52 -17.24
CA SER A 234 -4.69 -12.12 -18.64
C SER A 234 -4.37 -10.63 -18.85
N THR A 235 -4.74 -9.78 -17.88
CA THR A 235 -4.39 -8.36 -17.93
C THR A 235 -2.90 -8.15 -17.64
N ILE A 236 -2.31 -8.87 -16.68
CA ILE A 236 -0.86 -8.83 -16.43
C ILE A 236 -0.08 -9.36 -17.65
N GLU A 237 -0.50 -10.50 -18.22
CA GLU A 237 0.12 -11.10 -19.41
C GLU A 237 0.20 -10.09 -20.55
N LYS A 238 -0.90 -9.42 -20.86
CA LYS A 238 -0.92 -8.33 -21.85
C LYS A 238 0.08 -7.21 -21.52
N LYS A 239 0.21 -6.83 -20.25
CA LYS A 239 1.15 -5.79 -19.84
C LYS A 239 2.62 -6.23 -19.88
N VAL A 240 2.89 -7.52 -19.70
CA VAL A 240 4.22 -8.12 -19.93
C VAL A 240 4.56 -8.08 -21.42
N GLU A 241 3.62 -8.45 -22.32
CA GLU A 241 3.80 -8.37 -23.77
C GLU A 241 4.04 -6.91 -24.24
N GLU A 242 3.28 -5.95 -23.68
CA GLU A 242 3.44 -4.52 -23.97
C GLU A 242 4.73 -3.93 -23.37
N ARG A 243 5.45 -4.67 -22.53
CA ARG A 243 6.61 -4.22 -21.74
C ARG A 243 6.31 -2.97 -20.91
N ASP A 244 5.09 -2.89 -20.35
CA ASP A 244 4.67 -1.80 -19.46
C ASP A 244 5.06 -2.15 -18.02
N ASP A 245 6.03 -1.43 -17.45
CA ASP A 245 6.58 -1.67 -16.11
C ASP A 245 5.94 -0.82 -15.00
N LEU A 246 4.84 -0.12 -15.29
CA LEU A 246 4.17 0.72 -14.30
C LEU A 246 2.87 0.08 -13.80
N VAL A 247 2.50 0.39 -12.53
CA VAL A 247 1.24 -0.03 -11.94
C VAL A 247 0.04 0.43 -12.78
N PHE A 248 -0.98 -0.41 -12.88
CA PHE A 248 -2.20 -0.13 -13.67
C PHE A 248 -3.47 -0.58 -12.93
N VAL A 249 -4.62 -0.14 -13.42
CA VAL A 249 -5.95 -0.56 -12.92
C VAL A 249 -6.31 -1.90 -13.56
N VAL A 250 -6.67 -2.88 -12.73
CA VAL A 250 -7.14 -4.20 -13.17
C VAL A 250 -8.66 -4.22 -13.27
N SER A 251 -9.33 -3.68 -12.26
CA SER A 251 -10.80 -3.58 -12.23
C SER A 251 -11.23 -2.34 -11.43
N GLY A 252 -12.34 -1.74 -11.82
CA GLY A 252 -12.92 -0.58 -11.17
C GLY A 252 -14.41 -0.50 -11.44
#